data_ff0a5d724658e330ce4cdd55a96a0fd9
#
_entry.id   ff0a5d724658e330ce4cdd55a96a0fd9
#
_cell.length_a   1.000
_cell.length_b   1.000
_cell.length_c   1.000
_cell.angle_alpha   90.00
_cell.angle_beta   90.00
_cell.angle_gamma   90.00
#
_symmetry.space_group_name_H-M   'P 1'
#
loop_
_entity.id
_entity.type
_entity.pdbx_description
1 polymer ?
#
loop_
_entity_poly.entity_id
_entity_poly.type
_entity_poly.pdbx_seq_one_letter_code
_entity_poly.pdbx_strand_id
1 'polypeptide(L)'
;MKMASKMLHTCLRVENLEKSIAFYQDAFGFKELRRRDFPEHAFTIVYLGLDGDDYELELTYNYDHGPYVVGDGFAHIALSTPDLEALHKEHSDKGYEVTNPNGLPGTQPNYYFVKDPDGYKVEVIREK
;
A
#
# COMPACT_ATOMS: atom_id res chain seq x y z
N MET A 1 32.48 12.82 -5.18
CA MET A 1 31.57 12.87 -4.01
C MET A 1 30.14 12.79 -4.50
N LYS A 2 29.33 11.94 -3.90
CA LYS A 2 27.91 11.83 -4.23
C LYS A 2 27.08 12.71 -3.32
N MET A 3 26.08 13.37 -3.88
CA MET A 3 25.08 14.07 -3.08
C MET A 3 24.22 13.06 -2.33
N ALA A 4 23.73 13.43 -1.16
CA ALA A 4 22.79 12.60 -0.43
C ALA A 4 21.44 12.61 -1.13
N SER A 5 20.87 11.43 -1.36
CA SER A 5 19.53 11.27 -1.93
C SER A 5 18.62 10.62 -0.90
N LYS A 6 17.32 10.87 -1.03
CA LYS A 6 16.30 10.30 -0.15
C LYS A 6 15.21 9.65 -1.00
N MET A 7 14.70 8.54 -0.53
CA MET A 7 13.48 7.97 -1.09
C MET A 7 12.31 8.86 -0.69
N LEU A 8 11.46 9.24 -1.63
CA LEU A 8 10.32 10.13 -1.37
C LEU A 8 8.99 9.38 -1.34
N HIS A 9 8.71 8.62 -2.38
CA HIS A 9 7.41 7.94 -2.48
C HIS A 9 7.47 6.78 -3.47
N THR A 10 6.45 5.92 -3.38
CA THR A 10 6.12 4.91 -4.39
C THR A 10 4.79 5.30 -5.01
N CYS A 11 4.67 5.20 -6.32
CA CYS A 11 3.45 5.54 -7.04
C CYS A 11 2.73 4.28 -7.52
N LEU A 12 1.44 4.18 -7.22
CA LEU A 12 0.56 3.14 -7.75
C LEU A 12 -0.54 3.80 -8.58
N ARG A 13 -0.80 3.24 -9.76
CA ARG A 13 -1.96 3.66 -10.57
C ARG A 13 -3.18 2.87 -10.13
N VAL A 14 -4.30 3.57 -9.93
CA VAL A 14 -5.50 2.97 -9.35
C VAL A 14 -6.71 3.19 -10.26
N GLU A 15 -7.58 2.19 -10.35
CA GLU A 15 -8.79 2.28 -11.14
C GLU A 15 -9.85 3.15 -10.47
N ASN A 16 -9.96 3.04 -9.14
CA ASN A 16 -10.96 3.77 -8.36
C ASN A 16 -10.27 4.43 -7.17
N LEU A 17 -10.06 5.74 -7.27
CA LEU A 17 -9.27 6.49 -6.30
C LEU A 17 -9.84 6.40 -4.88
N GLU A 18 -11.15 6.65 -4.73
CA GLU A 18 -11.75 6.69 -3.39
C GLU A 18 -11.77 5.30 -2.73
N LYS A 19 -11.93 4.26 -3.53
CA LYS A 19 -11.88 2.88 -3.03
C LYS A 19 -10.47 2.52 -2.54
N SER A 20 -9.45 2.95 -3.26
CA SER A 20 -8.06 2.70 -2.87
C SER A 20 -7.68 3.49 -1.62
N ILE A 21 -8.08 4.77 -1.55
CA ILE A 21 -7.86 5.59 -0.35
C ILE A 21 -8.51 4.92 0.86
N ALA A 22 -9.77 4.50 0.73
CA ALA A 22 -10.51 3.86 1.81
C ALA A 22 -9.81 2.59 2.28
N PHE A 23 -9.29 1.79 1.34
CA PHE A 23 -8.55 0.57 1.69
C PHE A 23 -7.33 0.89 2.55
N TYR A 24 -6.47 1.81 2.09
CA TYR A 24 -5.24 2.12 2.81
C TYR A 24 -5.50 2.79 4.16
N GLN A 25 -6.54 3.61 4.25
CA GLN A 25 -6.97 4.19 5.53
C GLN A 25 -7.45 3.11 6.49
N ASP A 26 -8.31 2.22 6.02
CA ASP A 26 -8.91 1.19 6.86
C ASP A 26 -7.93 0.09 7.24
N ALA A 27 -7.14 -0.37 6.28
CA ALA A 27 -6.23 -1.50 6.51
C ALA A 27 -5.00 -1.11 7.36
N PHE A 28 -4.47 0.10 7.18
CA PHE A 28 -3.18 0.48 7.76
C PHE A 28 -3.16 1.82 8.47
N GLY A 29 -4.25 2.60 8.42
CA GLY A 29 -4.28 3.90 9.05
C GLY A 29 -3.57 5.00 8.28
N PHE A 30 -3.39 4.84 6.96
CA PHE A 30 -2.86 5.92 6.13
C PHE A 30 -3.78 7.13 6.20
N LYS A 31 -3.19 8.32 6.11
CA LYS A 31 -3.92 9.59 6.05
C LYS A 31 -3.65 10.26 4.72
N GLU A 32 -4.67 10.91 4.16
CA GLU A 32 -4.49 11.73 2.98
C GLU A 32 -3.75 13.00 3.38
N LEU A 33 -2.56 13.19 2.81
CA LEU A 33 -1.71 14.35 3.12
C LEU A 33 -2.01 15.53 2.21
N ARG A 34 -2.21 15.27 0.93
CA ARG A 34 -2.55 16.29 -0.06
C ARG A 34 -3.09 15.64 -1.33
N ARG A 35 -3.82 16.44 -2.10
CA ARG A 35 -4.45 16.01 -3.34
C ARG A 35 -4.31 17.10 -4.38
N ARG A 36 -4.04 16.71 -5.62
CA ARG A 36 -3.99 17.66 -6.73
C ARG A 36 -4.73 17.09 -7.93
N ASP A 37 -5.65 17.90 -8.48
CA ASP A 37 -6.39 17.56 -9.69
C ASP A 37 -5.76 18.26 -10.89
N PHE A 38 -5.64 17.53 -12.00
CA PHE A 38 -5.14 18.04 -13.26
C PHE A 38 -6.17 17.74 -14.36
N PRO A 39 -7.32 18.43 -14.35
CA PRO A 39 -8.42 18.08 -15.26
C PRO A 39 -8.07 18.26 -16.72
N GLU A 40 -7.19 19.21 -17.07
CA GLU A 40 -6.75 19.39 -18.46
C GLU A 40 -5.92 18.22 -18.96
N HIS A 41 -5.33 17.46 -18.05
CA HIS A 41 -4.52 16.26 -18.37
C HIS A 41 -5.22 14.98 -17.96
N ALA A 42 -6.43 15.07 -17.43
CA ALA A 42 -7.30 13.95 -17.08
C ALA A 42 -6.70 13.01 -16.03
N PHE A 43 -6.12 13.57 -14.96
CA PHE A 43 -5.68 12.74 -13.83
C PHE A 43 -5.73 13.52 -12.51
N THR A 44 -5.75 12.75 -11.40
CA THR A 44 -5.66 13.25 -10.02
C THR A 44 -4.58 12.47 -9.29
N ILE A 45 -3.81 13.15 -8.47
CA ILE A 45 -2.79 12.54 -7.61
C ILE A 45 -3.17 12.76 -6.16
N VAL A 46 -3.06 11.69 -5.35
CA VAL A 46 -3.24 11.75 -3.89
C VAL A 46 -1.99 11.18 -3.24
N TYR A 47 -1.50 11.84 -2.21
CA TYR A 47 -0.39 11.34 -1.39
C TYR A 47 -0.93 10.90 -0.03
N LEU A 48 -0.62 9.66 0.35
CA LEU A 48 -0.99 9.08 1.64
C LEU A 48 0.26 8.89 2.48
N GLY A 49 0.12 9.05 3.80
CA GLY A 49 1.23 8.86 4.72
C GLY A 49 0.81 8.21 6.01
N LEU A 50 1.79 7.66 6.72
CA LEU A 50 1.63 7.09 8.05
C LEU A 50 2.26 8.02 9.08
N ASP A 51 1.68 8.07 10.28
CA ASP A 51 2.22 8.90 11.35
C ASP A 51 3.67 8.48 11.68
N GLY A 52 4.56 9.46 11.75
CA GLY A 52 5.97 9.22 12.08
C GLY A 52 6.82 8.70 10.94
N ASP A 53 6.28 8.58 9.74
CA ASP A 53 7.00 8.10 8.56
C ASP A 53 7.01 9.19 7.49
N ASP A 54 8.20 9.52 6.98
CA ASP A 54 8.35 10.53 5.91
C ASP A 54 8.06 9.98 4.54
N TYR A 55 8.12 8.66 4.35
CA TYR A 55 7.89 8.04 3.06
C TYR A 55 6.41 8.03 2.73
N GLU A 56 6.07 8.35 1.48
CA GLU A 56 4.68 8.51 1.07
C GLU A 56 4.26 7.49 0.03
N LEU A 57 2.98 7.17 0.02
CA LEU A 57 2.36 6.38 -1.03
C LEU A 57 1.57 7.33 -1.93
N GLU A 58 1.99 7.43 -3.20
CA GLU A 58 1.27 8.24 -4.18
C GLU A 58 0.29 7.36 -4.93
N LEU A 59 -0.97 7.80 -5.01
CA LEU A 59 -1.98 7.14 -5.83
C LEU A 59 -2.29 8.05 -7.01
N THR A 60 -2.13 7.54 -8.23
CA THR A 60 -2.45 8.26 -9.46
C THR A 60 -3.71 7.67 -10.08
N TYR A 61 -4.72 8.50 -10.24
CA TYR A 61 -5.97 8.12 -10.90
C TYR A 61 -6.06 8.82 -12.25
N ASN A 62 -5.99 8.03 -13.32
CA ASN A 62 -6.21 8.52 -14.69
C ASN A 62 -7.69 8.37 -15.00
N TYR A 63 -8.36 9.47 -15.39
CA TYR A 63 -9.81 9.50 -15.57
C TYR A 63 -10.25 8.51 -16.64
N ASP A 64 -11.26 7.72 -16.31
CA ASP A 64 -11.91 6.76 -17.24
C ASP A 64 -10.95 5.74 -17.88
N HIS A 65 -9.83 5.45 -17.22
CA HIS A 65 -8.87 4.47 -17.73
C HIS A 65 -9.41 3.04 -17.68
N GLY A 66 -10.11 2.68 -16.58
CA GLY A 66 -10.51 1.30 -16.32
C GLY A 66 -9.42 0.52 -15.58
N PRO A 67 -9.53 -0.83 -15.58
CA PRO A 67 -8.61 -1.67 -14.81
C PRO A 67 -7.16 -1.57 -15.29
N TYR A 68 -6.22 -1.78 -14.34
CA TYR A 68 -4.79 -1.91 -14.64
C TYR A 68 -4.37 -3.37 -14.55
N VAL A 69 -3.41 -3.74 -15.38
CA VAL A 69 -2.75 -5.05 -15.30
C VAL A 69 -1.48 -4.85 -14.48
N VAL A 70 -1.43 -5.46 -13.29
CA VAL A 70 -0.24 -5.34 -12.42
C VAL A 70 0.97 -6.02 -13.05
N GLY A 71 0.75 -7.17 -13.71
CA GLY A 71 1.83 -7.91 -14.36
C GLY A 71 2.71 -8.65 -13.37
N ASP A 72 3.85 -9.12 -13.84
CA ASP A 72 4.78 -9.93 -13.04
C ASP A 72 6.10 -9.23 -12.71
N GLY A 73 6.25 -7.98 -13.14
CA GLY A 73 7.44 -7.19 -12.82
C GLY A 73 7.34 -6.45 -11.48
N PHE A 74 6.13 -6.20 -11.01
CA PHE A 74 5.89 -5.60 -9.71
C PHE A 74 5.78 -6.71 -8.67
N ALA A 75 6.56 -6.62 -7.58
CA ALA A 75 6.45 -7.60 -6.50
C ALA A 75 5.48 -7.09 -5.43
N HIS A 76 5.91 -6.12 -4.63
CA HIS A 76 5.10 -5.61 -3.53
C HIS A 76 5.69 -4.34 -2.95
N ILE A 77 4.89 -3.64 -2.14
CA ILE A 77 5.38 -2.65 -1.18
C ILE A 77 5.31 -3.31 0.20
N ALA A 78 6.13 -2.85 1.14
CA ALA A 78 6.19 -3.46 2.46
C ALA A 78 6.05 -2.41 3.55
N LEU A 79 5.40 -2.81 4.65
CA LEU A 79 5.34 -2.00 5.86
C LEU A 79 5.44 -2.91 7.08
N SER A 80 5.76 -2.33 8.22
CA SER A 80 5.91 -3.09 9.46
C SER A 80 4.71 -2.91 10.36
N THR A 81 4.52 -3.87 11.27
CA THR A 81 3.50 -3.79 12.31
C THR A 81 4.07 -4.30 13.64
N PRO A 82 3.71 -3.66 14.75
CA PRO A 82 4.13 -4.16 16.07
C PRO A 82 3.43 -5.44 16.50
N ASP A 83 2.28 -5.79 15.87
CA ASP A 83 1.53 -6.99 16.23
C ASP A 83 0.99 -7.66 14.96
N LEU A 84 1.80 -8.59 14.43
CA LEU A 84 1.50 -9.26 13.17
C LEU A 84 0.20 -10.07 13.25
N GLU A 85 0.01 -10.84 14.32
CA GLU A 85 -1.14 -11.72 14.48
C GLU A 85 -2.43 -10.92 14.63
N ALA A 86 -2.42 -9.83 15.38
CA ALA A 86 -3.60 -8.99 15.56
C ALA A 86 -4.00 -8.31 14.26
N LEU A 87 -3.04 -7.79 13.52
CA LEU A 87 -3.34 -7.13 12.24
C LEU A 87 -3.81 -8.13 11.18
N HIS A 88 -3.20 -9.31 11.14
CA HIS A 88 -3.64 -10.38 10.24
C HIS A 88 -5.09 -10.78 10.52
N LYS A 89 -5.43 -10.92 11.80
CA LYS A 89 -6.81 -11.25 12.19
C LYS A 89 -7.78 -10.15 11.76
N GLU A 90 -7.41 -8.89 11.97
CA GLU A 90 -8.24 -7.76 11.57
C GLU A 90 -8.48 -7.77 10.06
N HIS A 91 -7.43 -7.95 9.26
CA HIS A 91 -7.54 -7.98 7.80
C HIS A 91 -8.38 -9.17 7.32
N SER A 92 -8.20 -10.34 7.95
CA SER A 92 -9.01 -11.53 7.64
C SER A 92 -10.47 -11.31 7.97
N ASP A 93 -10.76 -10.77 9.14
CA ASP A 93 -12.14 -10.53 9.60
C ASP A 93 -12.85 -9.49 8.72
N LYS A 94 -12.11 -8.53 8.17
CA LYS A 94 -12.65 -7.52 7.24
C LYS A 94 -12.86 -8.06 5.83
N GLY A 95 -12.44 -9.28 5.56
CA GLY A 95 -12.64 -9.92 4.27
C GLY A 95 -11.63 -9.53 3.20
N TYR A 96 -10.50 -8.91 3.57
CA TYR A 96 -9.43 -8.63 2.61
C TYR A 96 -8.77 -9.93 2.16
N GLU A 97 -8.26 -9.93 0.94
CA GLU A 97 -7.54 -11.09 0.42
C GLU A 97 -6.14 -11.13 1.05
N VAL A 98 -5.93 -12.08 1.96
CA VAL A 98 -4.69 -12.20 2.74
C VAL A 98 -4.11 -13.60 2.58
N THR A 99 -2.77 -13.69 2.68
CA THR A 99 -2.09 -14.98 2.82
C THR A 99 -1.96 -15.33 4.30
N ASN A 100 -1.66 -16.59 4.59
CA ASN A 100 -1.34 -16.99 5.97
C ASN A 100 0.02 -16.43 6.38
N PRO A 101 0.20 -16.09 7.67
CA PRO A 101 1.51 -15.70 8.15
C PRO A 101 2.56 -16.78 7.88
N ASN A 102 3.75 -16.35 7.45
CA ASN A 102 4.81 -17.25 7.03
C ASN A 102 6.17 -16.73 7.52
N GLY A 103 7.19 -17.55 7.40
CA GLY A 103 8.54 -17.21 7.80
C GLY A 103 9.48 -18.36 7.48
N LEU A 104 10.71 -18.24 7.93
CA LEU A 104 11.70 -19.32 7.76
C LEU A 104 11.29 -20.54 8.60
N PRO A 105 11.58 -21.77 8.11
CA PRO A 105 11.26 -22.99 8.86
C PRO A 105 11.82 -22.94 10.29
N GLY A 106 11.00 -23.34 11.27
CA GLY A 106 11.39 -23.38 12.67
C GLY A 106 11.41 -22.05 13.39
N THR A 107 10.98 -20.96 12.72
CA THR A 107 10.92 -19.62 13.33
C THR A 107 9.49 -19.15 13.47
N GLN A 108 9.29 -18.11 14.27
CA GLN A 108 8.00 -17.44 14.38
C GLN A 108 7.63 -16.83 13.00
N PRO A 109 6.37 -16.92 12.57
CA PRO A 109 5.96 -16.27 11.35
C PRO A 109 6.29 -14.78 11.36
N ASN A 110 6.82 -14.28 10.26
CA ASN A 110 7.39 -12.94 10.15
C ASN A 110 6.61 -12.00 9.25
N TYR A 111 5.84 -12.52 8.29
CA TYR A 111 5.15 -11.68 7.31
C TYR A 111 3.91 -12.37 6.74
N TYR A 112 3.04 -11.55 6.13
CA TYR A 112 1.98 -12.02 5.25
C TYR A 112 1.74 -10.96 4.19
N PHE A 113 0.96 -11.31 3.16
CA PHE A 113 0.58 -10.37 2.10
C PHE A 113 -0.91 -10.09 2.15
N VAL A 114 -1.28 -8.85 1.83
CA VAL A 114 -2.67 -8.45 1.59
C VAL A 114 -2.73 -7.74 0.26
N LYS A 115 -3.80 -7.98 -0.51
CA LYS A 115 -3.99 -7.31 -1.80
C LYS A 115 -4.88 -6.10 -1.65
N ASP A 116 -4.50 -5.02 -2.32
CA ASP A 116 -5.31 -3.82 -2.39
C ASP A 116 -6.41 -3.96 -3.46
N PRO A 117 -7.29 -2.96 -3.65
CA PRO A 117 -8.40 -3.07 -4.61
C PRO A 117 -7.98 -3.31 -6.07
N ASP A 118 -6.78 -2.92 -6.46
CA ASP A 118 -6.27 -3.14 -7.82
C ASP A 118 -5.45 -4.42 -7.95
N GLY A 119 -5.24 -5.14 -6.85
CA GLY A 119 -4.44 -6.36 -6.83
C GLY A 119 -2.97 -6.14 -6.53
N TYR A 120 -2.57 -4.94 -6.15
CA TYR A 120 -1.20 -4.71 -5.69
C TYR A 120 -0.99 -5.39 -4.34
N LYS A 121 0.11 -6.12 -4.21
CA LYS A 121 0.44 -6.83 -2.97
C LYS A 121 1.11 -5.88 -1.99
N VAL A 122 0.67 -5.94 -0.75
CA VAL A 122 1.31 -5.25 0.37
C VAL A 122 1.83 -6.31 1.33
N GLU A 123 3.14 -6.30 1.56
CA GLU A 123 3.76 -7.19 2.53
C GLU A 123 3.70 -6.54 3.90
N VAL A 124 3.17 -7.28 4.88
CA VAL A 124 3.14 -6.83 6.28
C VAL A 124 4.19 -7.62 7.02
N ILE A 125 5.16 -6.93 7.62
CA ILE A 125 6.32 -7.54 8.25
C ILE A 125 6.29 -7.26 9.75
N ARG A 126 6.61 -8.28 10.55
CA ARG A 126 6.72 -8.13 12.01
C ARG A 126 7.83 -7.14 12.33
N GLU A 127 7.50 -6.16 13.15
CA GLU A 127 8.49 -5.20 13.67
C GLU A 127 9.53 -5.93 14.52
N LYS A 128 10.77 -5.51 14.37
CA LYS A 128 11.89 -6.10 15.14
C LYS A 128 11.96 -5.56 16.55
#